data_ce7dfb13f49a87698067d2bd0a076b42
#
_entry.id   ce7dfb13f49a87698067d2bd0a076b42
#
_cell.length_a   1.000
_cell.length_b   1.000
_cell.length_c   1.000
_cell.angle_alpha   90.00
_cell.angle_beta   90.00
_cell.angle_gamma   90.00
#
_symmetry.space_group_name_H-M   'P 1'
#
loop_
_entity.id
_entity.type
_entity.pdbx_description
1 polymer ?
#
loop_
_entity_poly.entity_id
_entity_poly.type
_entity_poly.pdbx_seq_one_letter_code
_entity_poly.pdbx_strand_id
1 'polypeptide(L)'
;MKIARADGDSLFLSSGLSQEAFAKTNLIGSLSSASVVVHIGKDSVRAEESRFSGTRADDNGIIMFEGRSYGGAVLSDILSVPRNKMGRRDIMALSAYFRAVDFLRARKGADIVSVGAGGVIVRAEESLRDADVLFINGELFEICAQNHRKLYASVQGKYLRKGLEFPSSLLFTRAVVAYKALTGSFPFDGEDTTRRQEDILDHNFAPLRLWAPALDPGLSGSIEAALRLPVETKILAGRRSLSDGRAESERRRILKKAMAFDTDSFARELGSPIPASDDERMAEERRRFMSRKAALLSVKRFFRRNKSRLLASLAALLFASWFVSGILRENARLVTTRGLSSLQCANALYTMIHRMDAPNLKEIISGKETKDLLVKVSSYFVGARQRLEISPDNGTLSPARWFFYKRESKSWMFGITNLRIDGESLAIERDYKTRGDNPPPVQEEDGKPLSKGDEVTRSASYCLIRQAERRFYIERISDTVTLRWSGKQWKVVRVEGRARTETVKSDDFIEEFHSLMDENAAAPSPAREALAVMRERYDWLPDERDMRDAAEFLLGEYGSVEAERFLLF
;
A
#
# COMPACT_ATOMS: atom_id res chain seq x y z
N MET A 1 48.93 7.87 -9.49
CA MET A 1 49.03 9.19 -8.86
C MET A 1 48.54 9.06 -7.42
N LYS A 2 49.27 9.59 -6.45
CA LYS A 2 48.93 9.53 -5.01
C LYS A 2 48.43 10.87 -4.59
N ILE A 3 47.40 10.91 -3.71
CA ILE A 3 46.86 12.17 -3.17
C ILE A 3 47.86 12.78 -2.18
N ALA A 4 48.40 11.97 -1.28
CA ALA A 4 49.44 12.39 -0.34
C ALA A 4 50.72 11.59 -0.57
N ARG A 5 51.88 12.21 -0.41
CA ARG A 5 53.18 11.56 -0.42
C ARG A 5 54.14 12.27 0.53
N ALA A 6 54.99 11.50 1.17
CA ALA A 6 56.16 11.99 1.88
C ALA A 6 57.39 11.82 0.98
N ASP A 7 58.22 12.84 0.90
CA ASP A 7 59.46 12.82 0.11
C ASP A 7 60.53 13.58 0.88
N GLY A 8 61.49 12.88 1.44
CA GLY A 8 62.45 13.43 2.38
C GLY A 8 61.79 14.11 3.58
N ASP A 9 62.12 15.35 3.82
CA ASP A 9 61.57 16.18 4.91
C ASP A 9 60.29 16.91 4.55
N SER A 10 59.78 16.71 3.31
CA SER A 10 58.56 17.37 2.82
C SER A 10 57.38 16.40 2.66
N LEU A 11 56.23 16.89 3.08
CA LEU A 11 54.92 16.27 2.86
C LEU A 11 54.21 17.01 1.75
N PHE A 12 53.71 16.30 0.76
CA PHE A 12 52.94 16.88 -0.34
C PHE A 12 51.51 16.29 -0.35
N LEU A 13 50.51 17.19 -0.45
CA LEU A 13 49.12 16.82 -0.63
C LEU A 13 48.61 17.46 -1.93
N SER A 14 48.21 16.66 -2.91
CA SER A 14 47.72 17.14 -4.19
C SER A 14 46.30 17.69 -4.09
N SER A 15 46.09 18.94 -4.50
CA SER A 15 44.77 19.54 -4.60
C SER A 15 43.93 18.95 -5.73
N GLY A 16 44.54 18.30 -6.73
CA GLY A 16 43.88 17.83 -7.95
C GLY A 16 43.47 18.96 -8.91
N LEU A 17 43.91 20.20 -8.66
CA LEU A 17 43.49 21.38 -9.42
C LEU A 17 44.74 22.02 -10.10
N SER A 18 44.54 22.52 -11.32
CA SER A 18 45.51 23.39 -11.97
C SER A 18 45.59 24.73 -11.25
N GLN A 19 46.66 25.50 -11.48
CA GLN A 19 46.85 26.81 -10.86
C GLN A 19 45.65 27.76 -11.08
N GLU A 20 45.10 27.77 -12.31
CA GLU A 20 43.95 28.59 -12.64
C GLU A 20 42.68 28.14 -11.89
N ALA A 21 42.40 26.83 -11.84
CA ALA A 21 41.27 26.28 -11.13
C ALA A 21 41.40 26.48 -9.61
N PHE A 22 42.62 26.29 -9.06
CA PHE A 22 42.89 26.47 -7.65
C PHE A 22 42.66 27.93 -7.20
N ALA A 23 43.13 28.90 -8.00
CA ALA A 23 42.92 30.34 -7.71
C ALA A 23 41.43 30.78 -7.64
N LYS A 24 40.54 30.01 -8.32
CA LYS A 24 39.09 30.22 -8.26
C LYS A 24 38.43 29.64 -7.01
N THR A 25 39.18 28.86 -6.20
CA THR A 25 38.71 28.29 -4.94
C THR A 25 39.26 29.03 -3.74
N ASN A 26 38.65 28.84 -2.56
CA ASN A 26 39.17 29.35 -1.32
C ASN A 26 40.12 28.37 -0.58
N LEU A 27 40.68 27.40 -1.31
CA LEU A 27 41.49 26.31 -0.72
C LEU A 27 42.79 26.79 -0.09
N ILE A 28 43.32 27.95 -0.52
CA ILE A 28 44.53 28.52 0.10
C ILE A 28 44.29 28.86 1.59
N GLY A 29 43.06 29.21 1.96
CA GLY A 29 42.66 29.46 3.37
C GLY A 29 42.79 28.18 4.23
N SER A 30 42.76 27.01 3.63
CA SER A 30 42.91 25.73 4.32
C SER A 30 44.35 25.42 4.78
N LEU A 31 45.33 26.26 4.47
CA LEU A 31 46.69 26.18 5.06
C LEU A 31 46.63 26.33 6.59
N SER A 32 45.65 27.06 7.13
CA SER A 32 45.46 27.23 8.57
C SER A 32 44.91 25.97 9.25
N SER A 33 44.34 25.02 8.50
CA SER A 33 43.74 23.79 9.03
C SER A 33 44.85 22.88 9.61
N ALA A 34 44.69 22.52 10.89
CA ALA A 34 45.65 21.68 11.58
C ALA A 34 45.45 20.19 11.24
N SER A 35 46.51 19.52 10.84
CA SER A 35 46.67 18.08 10.85
C SER A 35 47.15 17.63 12.24
N VAL A 36 47.03 16.34 12.56
CA VAL A 36 47.46 15.83 13.88
C VAL A 36 48.55 14.78 13.70
N VAL A 37 49.64 14.93 14.39
CA VAL A 37 50.68 13.92 14.49
C VAL A 37 50.63 13.27 15.87
N VAL A 38 50.58 11.93 15.89
CA VAL A 38 50.66 11.17 17.13
C VAL A 38 52.02 10.51 17.19
N HIS A 39 52.82 10.92 18.19
CA HIS A 39 54.11 10.34 18.51
C HIS A 39 53.91 9.21 19.53
N ILE A 40 54.38 8.01 19.19
CA ILE A 40 54.31 6.82 20.03
C ILE A 40 55.71 6.47 20.50
N GLY A 41 56.03 6.80 21.72
CA GLY A 41 57.26 6.41 22.38
C GLY A 41 57.12 5.13 23.19
N LYS A 42 58.24 4.72 23.85
CA LYS A 42 58.29 3.49 24.66
C LYS A 42 57.23 3.52 25.79
N ASP A 43 57.12 4.64 26.49
CA ASP A 43 56.30 4.76 27.70
C ASP A 43 55.30 5.93 27.64
N SER A 44 55.19 6.59 26.51
CA SER A 44 54.35 7.77 26.35
C SER A 44 53.78 7.87 24.94
N VAL A 45 52.50 8.36 24.84
CA VAL A 45 51.90 8.74 23.57
C VAL A 45 51.48 10.21 23.69
N ARG A 46 51.88 11.02 22.72
CA ARG A 46 51.51 12.46 22.66
C ARG A 46 51.04 12.83 21.27
N ALA A 47 50.24 13.89 21.19
CA ALA A 47 49.84 14.47 19.92
C ALA A 47 50.26 15.93 19.82
N GLU A 48 50.67 16.34 18.62
CA GLU A 48 50.96 17.73 18.26
C GLU A 48 50.18 18.12 16.98
N GLU A 49 49.98 19.40 16.80
CA GLU A 49 49.42 19.96 15.57
C GLU A 49 50.53 20.13 14.51
N SER A 50 50.20 19.79 13.26
CA SER A 50 51.04 20.03 12.10
C SER A 50 50.21 20.75 11.04
N ARG A 51 50.81 21.73 10.37
CA ARG A 51 50.14 22.55 9.35
C ARG A 51 50.95 22.54 8.06
N PHE A 52 50.25 22.70 6.94
CA PHE A 52 50.91 22.98 5.68
C PHE A 52 51.50 24.37 5.68
N SER A 53 52.73 24.50 5.23
CA SER A 53 53.51 25.75 5.23
C SER A 53 53.31 26.61 3.98
N GLY A 54 52.88 25.96 2.88
CA GLY A 54 52.71 26.67 1.62
C GLY A 54 52.08 25.80 0.54
N THR A 55 52.08 26.33 -0.67
CA THR A 55 51.65 25.59 -1.90
C THR A 55 52.71 25.68 -2.97
N ARG A 56 52.83 24.61 -3.77
CA ARG A 56 53.77 24.51 -4.88
C ARG A 56 53.08 23.82 -6.08
N ALA A 57 53.40 24.22 -7.30
CA ALA A 57 52.99 23.51 -8.49
C ALA A 57 53.88 22.29 -8.72
N ASP A 58 53.30 21.13 -9.10
CA ASP A 58 54.06 19.99 -9.59
C ASP A 58 54.42 20.15 -11.09
N ASP A 59 55.14 19.20 -11.66
CA ASP A 59 55.60 19.20 -13.06
C ASP A 59 54.46 19.22 -14.08
N ASN A 60 53.23 18.90 -13.66
CA ASN A 60 52.01 18.92 -14.47
C ASN A 60 51.16 20.19 -14.22
N GLY A 61 51.66 21.13 -13.46
CA GLY A 61 50.93 22.36 -13.10
C GLY A 61 49.82 22.16 -12.09
N ILE A 62 49.76 21.02 -11.40
CA ILE A 62 48.80 20.76 -10.33
C ILE A 62 49.32 21.33 -9.02
N ILE A 63 48.51 22.09 -8.33
CA ILE A 63 48.88 22.68 -7.03
C ILE A 63 48.91 21.63 -5.93
N MET A 64 50.05 21.58 -5.23
CA MET A 64 50.31 20.73 -4.08
C MET A 64 50.39 21.59 -2.83
N PHE A 65 49.77 21.15 -1.73
CA PHE A 65 50.08 21.71 -0.39
C PHE A 65 51.40 21.08 0.08
N GLU A 66 52.30 21.90 0.62
CA GLU A 66 53.60 21.48 1.13
C GLU A 66 53.66 21.70 2.65
N GLY A 67 54.09 20.71 3.40
CA GLY A 67 54.26 20.71 4.83
C GLY A 67 55.44 19.89 5.31
N ARG A 68 55.63 19.86 6.63
CA ARG A 68 56.71 19.05 7.25
C ARG A 68 56.35 17.56 7.12
N SER A 69 57.29 16.78 6.65
CA SER A 69 57.24 15.31 6.65
C SER A 69 57.77 14.76 7.98
N TYR A 70 57.15 13.72 8.45
CA TYR A 70 57.63 12.90 9.56
C TYR A 70 58.21 11.58 9.05
N GLY A 71 58.44 11.46 7.75
CA GLY A 71 58.87 10.24 7.09
C GLY A 71 57.75 9.18 7.02
N GLY A 72 58.10 7.99 6.55
CA GLY A 72 57.16 6.87 6.54
C GLY A 72 56.45 6.63 5.19
N ALA A 73 55.37 5.86 5.26
CA ALA A 73 54.58 5.47 4.09
C ALA A 73 53.11 5.81 4.32
N VAL A 74 52.36 6.07 3.23
CA VAL A 74 50.92 6.25 3.28
C VAL A 74 50.27 4.91 3.67
N LEU A 75 49.34 4.94 4.61
CA LEU A 75 48.71 3.74 5.13
C LEU A 75 48.03 2.89 4.03
N SER A 76 47.51 3.53 2.99
CA SER A 76 46.93 2.82 1.83
C SER A 76 47.97 2.02 1.04
N ASP A 77 49.24 2.47 1.01
CA ASP A 77 50.31 1.76 0.34
C ASP A 77 50.69 0.50 1.14
N ILE A 78 50.79 0.63 2.46
CA ILE A 78 51.03 -0.50 3.37
C ILE A 78 49.93 -1.55 3.18
N LEU A 79 48.67 -1.14 3.09
CA LEU A 79 47.52 -2.05 2.88
C LEU A 79 47.41 -2.63 1.47
N SER A 80 48.18 -2.11 0.51
CA SER A 80 48.28 -2.67 -0.84
C SER A 80 49.21 -3.89 -0.90
N VAL A 81 50.08 -4.07 0.09
CA VAL A 81 50.93 -5.23 0.22
C VAL A 81 50.09 -6.46 0.57
N PRO A 82 50.14 -7.55 -0.19
CA PRO A 82 49.46 -8.79 0.15
C PRO A 82 49.87 -9.31 1.54
N ARG A 83 48.94 -9.81 2.34
CA ARG A 83 49.22 -10.28 3.72
C ARG A 83 50.43 -11.21 3.82
N ASN A 84 50.54 -12.15 2.89
CA ASN A 84 51.66 -13.12 2.85
C ASN A 84 53.03 -12.52 2.48
N LYS A 85 53.07 -11.24 2.08
CA LYS A 85 54.28 -10.46 1.77
C LYS A 85 54.54 -9.32 2.74
N MET A 86 53.62 -9.11 3.71
CA MET A 86 53.81 -8.10 4.76
C MET A 86 54.98 -8.44 5.65
N GLY A 87 55.94 -7.52 5.72
CA GLY A 87 57.08 -7.64 6.61
C GLY A 87 56.79 -7.16 8.03
N ARG A 88 57.74 -7.37 8.93
CA ARG A 88 57.66 -6.91 10.32
C ARG A 88 57.41 -5.39 10.41
N ARG A 89 58.02 -4.61 9.53
CA ARG A 89 57.85 -3.15 9.46
C ARG A 89 56.40 -2.75 9.14
N ASP A 90 55.72 -3.46 8.22
CA ASP A 90 54.32 -3.19 7.86
C ASP A 90 53.40 -3.50 9.02
N ILE A 91 53.63 -4.62 9.73
CA ILE A 91 52.88 -5.01 10.93
C ILE A 91 53.03 -3.97 12.03
N MET A 92 54.26 -3.47 12.25
CA MET A 92 54.54 -2.43 13.23
C MET A 92 53.87 -1.10 12.85
N ALA A 93 53.86 -0.72 11.58
CA ALA A 93 53.19 0.47 11.09
C ALA A 93 51.64 0.38 11.30
N LEU A 94 51.04 -0.75 11.01
CA LEU A 94 49.60 -0.96 11.31
C LEU A 94 49.31 -0.92 12.81
N SER A 95 50.17 -1.52 13.64
CA SER A 95 50.02 -1.49 15.09
C SER A 95 50.17 -0.05 15.63
N ALA A 96 51.10 0.73 15.10
CA ALA A 96 51.26 2.16 15.43
C ALA A 96 49.99 2.94 15.07
N TYR A 97 49.45 2.73 13.86
CA TYR A 97 48.17 3.34 13.46
C TYR A 97 47.05 3.02 14.44
N PHE A 98 46.88 1.77 14.85
CA PHE A 98 45.82 1.39 15.79
C PHE A 98 45.99 2.03 17.17
N ARG A 99 47.20 2.05 17.70
CA ARG A 99 47.51 2.74 18.97
C ARG A 99 47.24 4.24 18.88
N ALA A 100 47.57 4.87 17.74
CA ALA A 100 47.26 6.29 17.51
C ALA A 100 45.74 6.54 17.49
N VAL A 101 44.95 5.66 16.83
CA VAL A 101 43.48 5.75 16.82
C VAL A 101 42.93 5.59 18.22
N ASP A 102 43.41 4.66 19.04
CA ASP A 102 42.95 4.48 20.43
C ASP A 102 43.27 5.68 21.30
N PHE A 103 44.47 6.28 21.13
CA PHE A 103 44.86 7.51 21.80
C PHE A 103 43.95 8.70 21.44
N LEU A 104 43.74 8.93 20.13
CA LEU A 104 42.89 10.03 19.64
C LEU A 104 41.45 9.90 20.10
N ARG A 105 40.92 8.68 20.09
CA ARG A 105 39.56 8.38 20.55
C ARG A 105 39.37 8.72 22.05
N ALA A 106 40.39 8.49 22.86
CA ALA A 106 40.33 8.75 24.29
C ALA A 106 40.46 10.25 24.65
N ARG A 107 40.93 11.07 23.73
CA ARG A 107 41.17 12.50 23.93
C ARG A 107 39.86 13.28 23.86
N LYS A 108 39.47 13.94 24.93
CA LYS A 108 38.30 14.84 24.97
C LYS A 108 38.56 16.09 24.09
N GLY A 109 37.58 16.48 23.29
CA GLY A 109 37.61 17.69 22.46
C GLY A 109 38.39 17.54 21.15
N ALA A 110 38.78 16.36 20.76
CA ALA A 110 39.37 16.12 19.44
C ALA A 110 38.26 15.94 18.40
N ASP A 111 38.00 16.95 17.60
CA ASP A 111 37.11 16.86 16.42
C ASP A 111 37.93 16.41 15.20
N ILE A 112 38.32 15.14 15.20
CA ILE A 112 39.10 14.57 14.11
C ILE A 112 38.18 13.88 13.12
N VAL A 113 38.04 14.46 11.95
CA VAL A 113 37.32 13.83 10.84
C VAL A 113 38.18 12.68 10.30
N SER A 114 37.60 11.49 10.19
CA SER A 114 38.30 10.33 9.63
C SER A 114 38.69 10.57 8.18
N VAL A 115 39.96 10.37 7.85
CA VAL A 115 40.55 10.59 6.52
C VAL A 115 40.68 9.32 5.68
N GLY A 116 40.29 8.19 6.19
CA GLY A 116 40.59 6.90 5.57
C GLY A 116 42.10 6.62 5.50
N ALA A 117 42.50 5.58 4.79
CA ALA A 117 43.90 5.18 4.75
C ALA A 117 44.79 6.06 3.84
N GLY A 118 44.19 6.80 2.90
CA GLY A 118 44.95 7.68 2.00
C GLY A 118 45.43 8.99 2.63
N GLY A 119 44.78 9.41 3.74
CA GLY A 119 45.15 10.62 4.47
C GLY A 119 45.92 10.36 5.76
N VAL A 120 46.47 9.14 5.91
CA VAL A 120 47.30 8.78 7.06
C VAL A 120 48.68 8.37 6.58
N ILE A 121 49.72 8.94 7.21
CA ILE A 121 51.10 8.58 6.95
C ILE A 121 51.70 8.01 8.23
N VAL A 122 52.35 6.86 8.11
CA VAL A 122 52.91 6.11 9.25
C VAL A 122 54.39 5.90 9.08
N ARG A 123 55.18 6.38 10.03
CA ARG A 123 56.56 6.02 10.23
C ARG A 123 56.63 5.05 11.43
N ALA A 124 57.13 3.88 11.22
CA ALA A 124 57.44 2.95 12.28
C ALA A 124 58.75 2.24 11.99
N GLU A 125 59.59 2.13 13.00
CA GLU A 125 60.78 1.30 12.96
C GLU A 125 60.46 -0.16 13.25
N GLU A 126 61.44 -1.07 13.24
CA GLU A 126 61.22 -2.49 13.56
C GLU A 126 60.79 -2.73 15.00
N SER A 127 60.82 -1.70 15.84
CA SER A 127 60.24 -1.70 17.19
C SER A 127 59.23 -0.55 17.34
N LEU A 128 58.10 -0.79 17.99
CA LEU A 128 57.11 0.24 18.33
C LEU A 128 57.59 1.29 19.37
N ARG A 129 58.92 1.36 19.60
CA ARG A 129 59.49 2.29 20.60
C ARG A 129 59.59 3.72 20.11
N ASP A 130 59.52 3.92 18.79
CA ASP A 130 59.51 5.25 18.16
C ASP A 130 58.73 5.17 16.84
N ALA A 131 57.47 5.65 16.87
CA ALA A 131 56.61 5.69 15.69
C ALA A 131 55.85 7.00 15.63
N ASP A 132 55.67 7.52 14.42
CA ASP A 132 54.85 8.71 14.16
C ASP A 132 53.70 8.38 13.24
N VAL A 133 52.52 8.85 13.59
CA VAL A 133 51.33 8.68 12.78
C VAL A 133 50.69 10.05 12.52
N LEU A 134 50.80 10.51 11.28
CA LEU A 134 50.21 11.78 10.84
C LEU A 134 48.83 11.52 10.27
N PHE A 135 47.81 12.18 10.84
CA PHE A 135 46.47 12.27 10.28
C PHE A 135 46.32 13.65 9.63
N ILE A 136 46.21 13.69 8.30
CA ILE A 136 45.99 14.92 7.55
C ILE A 136 44.61 15.50 7.96
N ASN A 137 44.47 16.83 7.97
CA ASN A 137 43.18 17.45 8.26
C ASN A 137 42.09 16.88 7.36
N GLY A 138 40.97 16.38 7.95
CA GLY A 138 39.97 15.60 7.26
C GLY A 138 39.19 16.41 6.22
N GLU A 139 38.88 17.67 6.49
CA GLU A 139 38.15 18.51 5.54
C GLU A 139 39.01 18.83 4.32
N LEU A 140 40.26 19.26 4.56
CA LEU A 140 41.21 19.54 3.49
C LEU A 140 41.48 18.28 2.63
N PHE A 141 41.71 17.14 3.29
CA PHE A 141 41.97 15.88 2.59
C PHE A 141 40.76 15.44 1.77
N GLU A 142 39.56 15.55 2.29
CA GLU A 142 38.32 15.17 1.60
C GLU A 142 38.11 16.02 0.33
N ILE A 143 38.30 17.34 0.41
CA ILE A 143 38.19 18.24 -0.75
C ILE A 143 39.24 17.85 -1.82
N CYS A 144 40.49 17.67 -1.42
CA CYS A 144 41.53 17.24 -2.33
C CYS A 144 41.25 15.87 -2.96
N ALA A 145 40.76 14.93 -2.15
CA ALA A 145 40.42 13.58 -2.62
C ALA A 145 39.25 13.58 -3.61
N GLN A 146 38.24 14.42 -3.41
CA GLN A 146 37.09 14.56 -4.31
C GLN A 146 37.51 15.09 -5.69
N ASN A 147 38.50 15.97 -5.76
CA ASN A 147 39.06 16.44 -7.04
C ASN A 147 39.75 15.32 -7.83
N HIS A 148 40.18 14.27 -7.15
CA HIS A 148 40.71 13.04 -7.74
C HIS A 148 39.63 11.93 -7.87
N ARG A 149 38.52 12.22 -8.53
CA ARG A 149 37.28 11.40 -8.56
C ARG A 149 37.50 9.88 -8.73
N LYS A 150 38.36 9.48 -9.66
CA LYS A 150 38.62 8.04 -9.91
C LYS A 150 39.31 7.37 -8.72
N LEU A 151 40.31 8.05 -8.14
CA LEU A 151 41.07 7.55 -7.01
C LEU A 151 40.22 7.55 -5.72
N TYR A 152 39.38 8.58 -5.53
CA TYR A 152 38.46 8.64 -4.43
C TYR A 152 37.45 7.50 -4.47
N ALA A 153 36.77 7.28 -5.60
CA ALA A 153 35.76 6.24 -5.75
C ALA A 153 36.35 4.83 -5.59
N SER A 154 37.53 4.58 -6.16
CA SER A 154 38.15 3.25 -6.19
C SER A 154 38.84 2.84 -4.89
N VAL A 155 39.41 3.81 -4.15
CA VAL A 155 40.24 3.52 -2.97
C VAL A 155 39.69 4.24 -1.74
N GLN A 156 39.77 5.58 -1.70
CA GLN A 156 39.52 6.36 -0.48
C GLN A 156 38.10 6.19 0.07
N GLY A 157 37.11 6.23 -0.79
CA GLY A 157 35.69 6.07 -0.40
C GLY A 157 35.35 4.69 0.17
N LYS A 158 36.22 3.69 0.08
CA LYS A 158 36.04 2.37 0.67
C LYS A 158 36.29 2.33 2.18
N TYR A 159 37.04 3.28 2.69
CA TYR A 159 37.38 3.39 4.12
C TYR A 159 36.38 4.22 4.93
N LEU A 160 35.50 4.95 4.27
CA LEU A 160 34.65 5.95 4.92
C LEU A 160 33.18 5.53 4.90
N ARG A 161 32.48 5.87 5.98
CA ARG A 161 31.02 5.75 6.07
C ARG A 161 30.41 7.12 6.34
N LYS A 162 29.56 7.58 5.43
CA LYS A 162 28.84 8.86 5.60
C LYS A 162 27.89 8.82 6.80
N GLY A 163 27.82 9.91 7.52
CA GLY A 163 26.93 10.08 8.65
C GLY A 163 27.39 9.47 9.98
N LEU A 164 28.64 9.01 10.06
CA LEU A 164 29.28 8.70 11.33
C LEU A 164 30.06 9.93 11.82
N GLU A 165 29.80 10.32 13.06
CA GLU A 165 30.54 11.37 13.76
C GLU A 165 31.70 10.76 14.56
N PHE A 166 32.60 11.62 15.08
CA PHE A 166 33.65 11.21 16.00
C PHE A 166 33.02 10.69 17.34
N PRO A 167 33.51 9.61 17.97
CA PRO A 167 34.63 8.74 17.55
C PRO A 167 34.22 7.55 16.63
N SER A 168 32.94 7.39 16.31
CA SER A 168 32.42 6.25 15.54
C SER A 168 33.03 6.16 14.12
N SER A 169 33.32 7.30 13.50
CA SER A 169 33.95 7.37 12.19
C SER A 169 35.36 6.78 12.18
N LEU A 170 36.16 7.10 13.22
CA LEU A 170 37.49 6.51 13.40
C LEU A 170 37.44 5.00 13.63
N LEU A 171 36.50 4.54 14.47
CA LEU A 171 36.34 3.11 14.73
C LEU A 171 35.93 2.33 13.48
N PHE A 172 35.07 2.91 12.65
CA PHE A 172 34.69 2.30 11.37
C PHE A 172 35.89 2.19 10.42
N THR A 173 36.65 3.30 10.23
CA THR A 173 37.84 3.29 9.38
C THR A 173 38.88 2.31 9.89
N ARG A 174 39.13 2.27 11.23
CA ARG A 174 40.00 1.26 11.86
C ARG A 174 39.58 -0.16 11.52
N ALA A 175 38.28 -0.45 11.59
CA ALA A 175 37.77 -1.79 11.30
C ALA A 175 37.93 -2.16 9.80
N VAL A 176 37.73 -1.20 8.89
CA VAL A 176 38.01 -1.43 7.46
C VAL A 176 39.50 -1.71 7.21
N VAL A 177 40.40 -0.94 7.83
CA VAL A 177 41.85 -1.16 7.77
C VAL A 177 42.19 -2.53 8.29
N ALA A 178 41.72 -2.90 9.48
CA ALA A 178 42.00 -4.22 10.08
C ALA A 178 41.45 -5.37 9.21
N TYR A 179 40.21 -5.23 8.72
CA TYR A 179 39.58 -6.21 7.84
C TYR A 179 40.39 -6.39 6.54
N LYS A 180 40.81 -5.28 5.89
CA LYS A 180 41.62 -5.31 4.69
C LYS A 180 43.00 -5.94 4.92
N ALA A 181 43.65 -5.60 6.02
CA ALA A 181 44.96 -6.17 6.35
C ALA A 181 44.89 -7.69 6.58
N LEU A 182 43.84 -8.17 7.31
CA LEU A 182 43.67 -9.59 7.63
C LEU A 182 43.22 -10.42 6.41
N THR A 183 42.40 -9.87 5.51
CA THR A 183 41.76 -10.64 4.44
C THR A 183 42.29 -10.34 3.05
N GLY A 184 43.02 -9.26 2.87
CA GLY A 184 43.39 -8.75 1.56
C GLY A 184 42.27 -8.08 0.79
N SER A 185 41.03 -8.11 1.28
CA SER A 185 39.82 -7.59 0.62
C SER A 185 39.12 -6.51 1.43
N PHE A 186 38.42 -5.63 0.75
CA PHE A 186 37.56 -4.67 1.47
C PHE A 186 36.27 -5.34 1.96
N PRO A 187 35.72 -4.95 3.12
CA PRO A 187 34.43 -5.47 3.56
C PRO A 187 33.28 -5.02 2.64
N PHE A 188 33.41 -3.84 2.02
CA PHE A 188 32.44 -3.25 1.10
C PHE A 188 33.16 -2.82 -0.19
N ASP A 189 33.24 -3.71 -1.15
CA ASP A 189 34.10 -3.55 -2.35
C ASP A 189 33.31 -3.10 -3.61
N GLY A 190 32.07 -2.62 -3.47
CA GLY A 190 31.30 -2.12 -4.61
C GLY A 190 32.00 -0.95 -5.32
N GLU A 191 32.18 -1.03 -6.64
CA GLU A 191 32.74 0.07 -7.45
C GLU A 191 31.83 1.28 -7.48
N ASP A 192 30.50 1.05 -7.61
CA ASP A 192 29.47 2.10 -7.52
C ASP A 192 29.32 2.59 -6.08
N THR A 193 29.49 3.89 -5.89
CA THR A 193 29.36 4.56 -4.59
C THR A 193 27.97 4.35 -3.97
N THR A 194 26.90 4.37 -4.77
CA THR A 194 25.53 4.17 -4.29
C THR A 194 25.33 2.76 -3.78
N ARG A 195 25.76 1.77 -4.58
CA ARG A 195 25.68 0.36 -4.19
C ARG A 195 26.52 0.06 -2.95
N ARG A 196 27.72 0.65 -2.85
CA ARG A 196 28.58 0.54 -1.66
C ARG A 196 27.90 1.10 -0.42
N GLN A 197 27.27 2.26 -0.50
CA GLN A 197 26.51 2.83 0.62
C GLN A 197 25.35 1.92 1.04
N GLU A 198 24.62 1.32 0.09
CA GLU A 198 23.60 0.33 0.40
C GLU A 198 24.18 -0.92 1.09
N ASP A 199 25.34 -1.42 0.63
CA ASP A 199 26.01 -2.56 1.25
C ASP A 199 26.46 -2.24 2.69
N ILE A 200 26.96 -1.03 2.93
CA ILE A 200 27.28 -0.55 4.28
C ILE A 200 26.04 -0.50 5.16
N LEU A 201 24.93 0.08 4.67
CA LEU A 201 23.67 0.18 5.42
C LEU A 201 23.05 -1.19 5.74
N ASP A 202 23.17 -2.13 4.81
CA ASP A 202 22.65 -3.48 4.96
C ASP A 202 23.69 -4.44 5.59
N HIS A 203 24.87 -3.93 6.01
CA HIS A 203 25.98 -4.71 6.57
C HIS A 203 26.38 -5.90 5.67
N ASN A 204 26.44 -5.66 4.37
CA ASN A 204 26.69 -6.69 3.36
C ASN A 204 28.19 -6.95 3.19
N PHE A 205 28.79 -7.63 4.15
CA PHE A 205 30.19 -8.09 4.12
C PHE A 205 30.29 -9.55 4.56
N ALA A 206 31.35 -10.23 4.18
CA ALA A 206 31.63 -11.59 4.62
C ALA A 206 32.21 -11.56 6.05
N PRO A 207 31.69 -12.35 7.00
CA PRO A 207 32.29 -12.47 8.33
C PRO A 207 33.74 -12.91 8.28
N LEU A 208 34.58 -12.39 9.21
CA LEU A 208 36.01 -12.71 9.28
C LEU A 208 36.28 -14.20 9.45
N ARG A 209 35.39 -14.92 10.15
CA ARG A 209 35.47 -16.38 10.28
C ARG A 209 35.47 -17.15 8.95
N LEU A 210 34.92 -16.57 7.90
CA LEU A 210 34.94 -17.15 6.56
C LEU A 210 36.21 -16.81 5.78
N TRP A 211 37.13 -16.06 6.37
CA TRP A 211 38.47 -15.75 5.84
C TRP A 211 39.55 -16.44 6.67
N ALA A 212 39.40 -16.46 7.96
CA ALA A 212 40.34 -17.05 8.92
C ALA A 212 39.54 -17.66 10.10
N PRO A 213 39.19 -18.96 10.03
CA PRO A 213 38.40 -19.62 11.09
C PRO A 213 39.11 -19.66 12.46
N ALA A 214 40.42 -19.69 12.45
CA ALA A 214 41.26 -19.72 13.66
C ALA A 214 41.46 -18.34 14.32
N LEU A 215 40.94 -17.25 13.68
CA LEU A 215 41.07 -15.89 14.21
C LEU A 215 40.38 -15.76 15.58
N ASP A 216 41.06 -15.05 16.49
CA ASP A 216 40.48 -14.77 17.81
C ASP A 216 39.04 -14.22 17.72
N PRO A 217 38.06 -14.87 18.39
CA PRO A 217 36.67 -14.44 18.37
C PRO A 217 36.42 -13.03 18.94
N GLY A 218 37.26 -12.60 19.91
CA GLY A 218 37.22 -11.27 20.48
C GLY A 218 37.60 -10.21 19.46
N LEU A 219 38.73 -10.43 18.77
CA LEU A 219 39.23 -9.55 17.73
C LEU A 219 38.26 -9.49 16.53
N SER A 220 37.85 -10.65 15.99
CA SER A 220 36.89 -10.69 14.88
C SER A 220 35.57 -10.00 15.23
N GLY A 221 35.07 -10.26 16.44
CA GLY A 221 33.86 -9.64 16.94
C GLY A 221 33.93 -8.12 17.10
N SER A 222 35.07 -7.58 17.50
CA SER A 222 35.28 -6.13 17.63
C SER A 222 35.33 -5.43 16.28
N ILE A 223 36.03 -6.01 15.30
CA ILE A 223 36.10 -5.52 13.93
C ILE A 223 34.70 -5.53 13.29
N GLU A 224 33.99 -6.66 13.36
CA GLU A 224 32.66 -6.78 12.78
C GLU A 224 31.63 -5.87 13.46
N ALA A 225 31.74 -5.62 14.77
CA ALA A 225 30.91 -4.68 15.49
C ALA A 225 31.13 -3.24 14.99
N ALA A 226 32.39 -2.86 14.78
CA ALA A 226 32.71 -1.52 14.26
C ALA A 226 32.23 -1.31 12.83
N LEU A 227 32.24 -2.34 11.98
CA LEU A 227 31.65 -2.29 10.62
C LEU A 227 30.11 -2.16 10.64
N ARG A 228 29.46 -2.50 11.74
CA ARG A 228 28.00 -2.42 11.94
C ARG A 228 27.55 -1.20 12.74
N LEU A 229 28.43 -0.28 13.10
CA LEU A 229 28.06 0.91 13.86
C LEU A 229 26.87 1.64 13.19
N PRO A 230 25.79 1.90 13.91
CA PRO A 230 24.65 2.65 13.35
C PRO A 230 25.01 4.11 13.12
N VAL A 231 24.46 4.71 12.07
CA VAL A 231 24.55 6.15 11.83
C VAL A 231 23.78 6.87 12.92
N GLU A 232 24.33 7.98 13.42
CA GLU A 232 23.63 8.86 14.34
C GLU A 232 22.54 9.60 13.57
N THR A 233 21.31 9.08 13.59
CA THR A 233 20.16 9.86 13.20
C THR A 233 19.99 10.96 14.23
N LYS A 234 20.21 12.21 13.85
CA LYS A 234 19.73 13.39 14.61
C LYS A 234 18.24 13.16 14.76
N ILE A 235 17.78 12.80 15.95
CA ILE A 235 16.37 12.65 16.26
C ILE A 235 15.76 14.03 15.98
N LEU A 236 14.95 14.11 14.92
CA LEU A 236 14.11 15.28 14.67
C LEU A 236 13.35 15.55 15.96
N ALA A 237 13.69 16.65 16.62
CA ALA A 237 13.17 17.04 17.92
C ALA A 237 11.64 16.89 17.91
N GLY A 238 11.10 15.99 18.73
CA GLY A 238 9.67 15.92 19.01
C GLY A 238 8.97 14.57 18.99
N ARG A 239 9.55 13.49 18.48
CA ARG A 239 8.91 12.16 18.54
C ARG A 239 9.80 11.14 19.24
N ARG A 240 9.72 11.09 20.57
CA ARG A 240 10.21 9.96 21.37
C ARG A 240 9.25 8.79 21.16
N SER A 241 9.67 7.77 20.42
CA SER A 241 8.97 6.51 20.29
C SER A 241 9.49 5.54 21.36
N LEU A 242 8.64 4.66 21.86
CA LEU A 242 9.00 3.57 22.78
C LEU A 242 10.07 2.61 22.22
N SER A 243 10.33 2.65 20.89
CA SER A 243 11.41 1.92 20.22
C SER A 243 12.80 2.50 20.45
N ASP A 244 12.93 3.77 20.90
CA ASP A 244 14.22 4.46 21.00
C ASP A 244 15.13 3.86 22.08
N GLY A 245 14.58 3.37 23.20
CA GLY A 245 15.35 2.76 24.28
C GLY A 245 16.06 1.45 23.90
N ARG A 246 15.42 0.62 23.06
CA ARG A 246 16.03 -0.62 22.55
C ARG A 246 17.12 -0.34 21.52
N ALA A 247 16.87 0.60 20.64
CA ALA A 247 17.84 1.03 19.63
C ALA A 247 19.10 1.63 20.28
N GLU A 248 18.94 2.46 21.31
CA GLU A 248 20.05 3.06 22.05
C GLU A 248 20.84 2.01 22.85
N SER A 249 20.20 1.05 23.50
CA SER A 249 20.87 -0.02 24.22
C SER A 249 21.68 -0.92 23.28
N GLU A 250 21.13 -1.26 22.13
CA GLU A 250 21.82 -2.02 21.09
C GLU A 250 23.01 -1.24 20.51
N ARG A 251 22.85 0.05 20.27
CA ARG A 251 23.93 0.94 19.83
C ARG A 251 25.08 0.95 20.84
N ARG A 252 24.79 1.11 22.14
CA ARG A 252 25.80 1.07 23.20
C ARG A 252 26.50 -0.28 23.26
N ARG A 253 25.77 -1.37 23.09
CA ARG A 253 26.34 -2.73 23.02
C ARG A 253 27.29 -2.89 21.84
N ILE A 254 26.91 -2.45 20.64
CA ILE A 254 27.75 -2.51 19.44
C ILE A 254 28.99 -1.63 19.63
N LEU A 255 28.83 -0.41 20.13
CA LEU A 255 29.94 0.51 20.39
C LEU A 255 30.92 -0.06 21.40
N LYS A 256 30.44 -0.58 22.54
CA LYS A 256 31.29 -1.24 23.56
C LYS A 256 32.09 -2.39 22.94
N LYS A 257 31.46 -3.22 22.10
CA LYS A 257 32.14 -4.32 21.41
C LYS A 257 33.17 -3.81 20.40
N ALA A 258 32.84 -2.79 19.62
CA ALA A 258 33.76 -2.15 18.68
C ALA A 258 34.99 -1.54 19.37
N MET A 259 34.81 -1.03 20.59
CA MET A 259 35.88 -0.46 21.40
C MET A 259 36.83 -1.50 21.99
N ALA A 260 36.42 -2.76 22.09
CA ALA A 260 37.21 -3.86 22.65
C ALA A 260 38.25 -4.43 21.66
N PHE A 261 38.67 -3.65 20.66
CA PHE A 261 39.72 -4.05 19.72
C PHE A 261 41.06 -4.12 20.43
N ASP A 262 41.76 -5.25 20.29
CA ASP A 262 43.08 -5.49 20.86
C ASP A 262 44.17 -5.43 19.76
N THR A 263 45.00 -4.41 19.83
CA THR A 263 46.10 -4.16 18.86
C THR A 263 47.16 -5.25 18.92
N ASP A 264 47.48 -5.81 20.10
CA ASP A 264 48.51 -6.81 20.25
C ASP A 264 48.01 -8.19 19.73
N SER A 265 46.74 -8.53 19.96
CA SER A 265 46.10 -9.69 19.32
C SER A 265 46.07 -9.54 17.81
N PHE A 266 45.74 -8.35 17.28
CA PHE A 266 45.80 -8.10 15.83
C PHE A 266 47.20 -8.31 15.25
N ALA A 267 48.24 -7.78 15.90
CA ALA A 267 49.62 -7.93 15.40
C ALA A 267 50.08 -9.41 15.37
N ARG A 268 49.71 -10.18 16.41
CA ARG A 268 49.96 -11.62 16.45
C ARG A 268 49.26 -12.38 15.33
N GLU A 269 47.97 -12.09 15.13
CA GLU A 269 47.18 -12.74 14.08
C GLU A 269 47.69 -12.38 12.67
N LEU A 270 48.08 -11.13 12.44
CA LEU A 270 48.62 -10.70 11.15
C LEU A 270 49.97 -11.35 10.85
N GLY A 271 50.80 -11.55 11.87
CA GLY A 271 52.09 -12.23 11.76
C GLY A 271 52.01 -13.76 11.65
N SER A 272 50.86 -14.34 11.92
CA SER A 272 50.67 -15.79 11.82
C SER A 272 50.46 -16.25 10.38
N PRO A 273 51.11 -17.35 9.95
CA PRO A 273 50.94 -17.88 8.59
C PRO A 273 49.48 -18.34 8.39
N ILE A 274 48.91 -18.05 7.23
CA ILE A 274 47.60 -18.58 6.83
C ILE A 274 47.83 -20.04 6.43
N PRO A 275 47.07 -21.01 6.99
CA PRO A 275 47.15 -22.41 6.55
C PRO A 275 46.78 -22.52 5.06
N ALA A 276 47.68 -23.04 4.25
CA ALA A 276 47.49 -23.12 2.79
C ALA A 276 46.42 -24.11 2.32
N SER A 277 45.96 -25.02 3.22
CA SER A 277 45.11 -26.15 2.85
C SER A 277 43.60 -25.85 2.74
N ASP A 278 43.12 -24.69 3.23
CA ASP A 278 41.67 -24.42 3.31
C ASP A 278 41.16 -23.33 2.35
N ASP A 279 42.00 -22.81 1.47
CA ASP A 279 41.72 -21.56 0.73
C ASP A 279 40.57 -21.71 -0.30
N GLU A 280 40.50 -22.82 -1.03
CA GLU A 280 39.45 -23.03 -2.06
C GLU A 280 38.09 -23.33 -1.42
N ARG A 281 38.05 -24.19 -0.39
CA ARG A 281 36.82 -24.53 0.32
C ARG A 281 36.24 -23.31 1.01
N MET A 282 37.05 -22.54 1.69
CA MET A 282 36.66 -21.31 2.35
C MET A 282 36.22 -20.22 1.33
N ALA A 283 36.87 -20.14 0.19
CA ALA A 283 36.48 -19.22 -0.89
C ALA A 283 35.09 -19.58 -1.45
N GLU A 284 34.80 -20.87 -1.60
CA GLU A 284 33.48 -21.32 -2.04
C GLU A 284 32.41 -21.07 -0.99
N GLU A 285 32.69 -21.33 0.28
CA GLU A 285 31.77 -21.07 1.38
C GLU A 285 31.44 -19.57 1.50
N ARG A 286 32.45 -18.68 1.37
CA ARG A 286 32.25 -17.24 1.28
C ARG A 286 31.36 -16.85 0.10
N ARG A 287 31.61 -17.40 -1.10
CA ARG A 287 30.77 -17.14 -2.29
C ARG A 287 29.34 -17.56 -2.06
N ARG A 288 29.09 -18.76 -1.52
CA ARG A 288 27.73 -19.24 -1.17
C ARG A 288 27.06 -18.36 -0.13
N PHE A 289 27.77 -17.96 0.92
CA PHE A 289 27.25 -17.05 1.94
C PHE A 289 26.86 -15.70 1.33
N MET A 290 27.75 -15.09 0.56
CA MET A 290 27.50 -13.77 -0.03
C MET A 290 26.40 -13.81 -1.08
N SER A 291 26.28 -14.87 -1.89
CA SER A 291 25.19 -15.00 -2.86
C SER A 291 23.81 -15.14 -2.17
N ARG A 292 23.70 -15.96 -1.13
CA ARG A 292 22.46 -16.08 -0.33
C ARG A 292 22.10 -14.75 0.31
N LYS A 293 23.06 -14.07 0.90
CA LYS A 293 22.86 -12.77 1.51
C LYS A 293 22.45 -11.72 0.47
N ALA A 294 23.07 -11.69 -0.69
CA ALA A 294 22.73 -10.79 -1.79
C ALA A 294 21.28 -11.02 -2.28
N ALA A 295 20.84 -12.29 -2.39
CA ALA A 295 19.47 -12.63 -2.76
C ALA A 295 18.45 -12.09 -1.73
N LEU A 296 18.69 -12.30 -0.45
CA LEU A 296 17.83 -11.76 0.63
C LEU A 296 17.80 -10.23 0.62
N LEU A 297 18.97 -9.60 0.42
CA LEU A 297 19.06 -8.14 0.38
C LEU A 297 18.40 -7.55 -0.87
N SER A 298 18.41 -8.24 -2.01
CA SER A 298 17.73 -7.79 -3.23
C SER A 298 16.23 -7.69 -3.02
N VAL A 299 15.61 -8.67 -2.36
CA VAL A 299 14.19 -8.66 -1.99
C VAL A 299 13.90 -7.50 -1.02
N LYS A 300 14.69 -7.37 0.05
CA LYS A 300 14.54 -6.27 1.03
C LYS A 300 14.66 -4.90 0.38
N ARG A 301 15.64 -4.71 -0.53
CA ARG A 301 15.85 -3.46 -1.27
C ARG A 301 14.70 -3.19 -2.24
N PHE A 302 14.18 -4.22 -2.92
CA PHE A 302 13.02 -4.11 -3.78
C PHE A 302 11.80 -3.58 -3.00
N PHE A 303 11.46 -4.19 -1.85
CA PHE A 303 10.36 -3.71 -1.02
C PHE A 303 10.59 -2.29 -0.50
N ARG A 304 11.80 -1.97 -0.04
CA ARG A 304 12.15 -0.63 0.44
C ARG A 304 11.98 0.44 -0.66
N ARG A 305 12.42 0.15 -1.89
CA ARG A 305 12.34 1.08 -3.03
C ARG A 305 10.93 1.22 -3.60
N ASN A 306 10.13 0.16 -3.53
CA ASN A 306 8.80 0.12 -4.15
C ASN A 306 7.64 0.17 -3.14
N LYS A 307 7.90 0.49 -1.88
CA LYS A 307 6.90 0.47 -0.80
C LYS A 307 5.62 1.24 -1.16
N SER A 308 5.76 2.46 -1.68
CA SER A 308 4.61 3.29 -2.06
C SER A 308 3.83 2.69 -3.24
N ARG A 309 4.53 2.16 -4.26
CA ARG A 309 3.90 1.51 -5.42
C ARG A 309 3.15 0.25 -5.01
N LEU A 310 3.74 -0.58 -4.14
CA LEU A 310 3.10 -1.79 -3.62
C LEU A 310 1.85 -1.47 -2.79
N LEU A 311 1.92 -0.44 -1.93
CA LEU A 311 0.75 0.02 -1.17
C LEU A 311 -0.35 0.55 -2.09
N ALA A 312 0.00 1.34 -3.11
CA ALA A 312 -0.95 1.84 -4.09
C ALA A 312 -1.61 0.70 -4.89
N SER A 313 -0.84 -0.31 -5.32
CA SER A 313 -1.37 -1.48 -6.02
C SER A 313 -2.31 -2.30 -5.14
N LEU A 314 -1.97 -2.50 -3.87
CA LEU A 314 -2.83 -3.19 -2.91
C LEU A 314 -4.14 -2.43 -2.68
N ALA A 315 -4.07 -1.11 -2.50
CA ALA A 315 -5.27 -0.27 -2.35
C ALA A 315 -6.17 -0.33 -3.60
N ALA A 316 -5.58 -0.29 -4.80
CA ALA A 316 -6.32 -0.42 -6.06
C ALA A 316 -7.02 -1.79 -6.19
N LEU A 317 -6.35 -2.88 -5.79
CA LEU A 317 -6.94 -4.23 -5.78
C LEU A 317 -8.10 -4.34 -4.78
N LEU A 318 -7.96 -3.79 -3.58
CA LEU A 318 -9.03 -3.76 -2.58
C LEU A 318 -10.23 -2.96 -3.07
N PHE A 319 -9.99 -1.80 -3.68
CA PHE A 319 -11.05 -0.98 -4.27
C PHE A 319 -11.77 -1.71 -5.41
N ALA A 320 -11.01 -2.34 -6.33
CA ALA A 320 -11.59 -3.14 -7.41
C ALA A 320 -12.43 -4.31 -6.88
N SER A 321 -11.93 -5.02 -5.87
CA SER A 321 -12.66 -6.11 -5.22
C SER A 321 -13.95 -5.63 -4.56
N TRP A 322 -13.91 -4.51 -3.85
CA TRP A 322 -15.09 -3.88 -3.26
C TRP A 322 -16.11 -3.47 -4.31
N PHE A 323 -15.67 -2.84 -5.40
CA PHE A 323 -16.51 -2.41 -6.51
C PHE A 323 -17.19 -3.60 -7.21
N VAL A 324 -16.42 -4.64 -7.54
CA VAL A 324 -16.96 -5.88 -8.13
C VAL A 324 -17.96 -6.55 -7.21
N SER A 325 -17.65 -6.63 -5.90
CA SER A 325 -18.57 -7.18 -4.91
C SER A 325 -19.89 -6.41 -4.83
N GLY A 326 -19.83 -5.07 -4.96
CA GLY A 326 -21.03 -4.21 -5.04
C GLY A 326 -21.91 -4.58 -6.23
N ILE A 327 -21.33 -4.65 -7.41
CA ILE A 327 -22.05 -5.03 -8.65
C ILE A 327 -22.67 -6.43 -8.54
N LEU A 328 -21.92 -7.40 -7.99
CA LEU A 328 -22.42 -8.76 -7.82
C LEU A 328 -23.60 -8.82 -6.83
N ARG A 329 -23.54 -8.06 -5.75
CA ARG A 329 -24.65 -7.98 -4.76
C ARG A 329 -25.89 -7.34 -5.36
N GLU A 330 -25.76 -6.25 -6.12
CA GLU A 330 -26.91 -5.63 -6.80
C GLU A 330 -27.52 -6.57 -7.83
N ASN A 331 -26.70 -7.22 -8.66
CA ASN A 331 -27.19 -8.21 -9.60
C ASN A 331 -27.90 -9.40 -8.93
N ALA A 332 -27.45 -9.82 -7.75
CA ALA A 332 -28.06 -10.89 -7.00
C ALA A 332 -29.47 -10.53 -6.45
N ARG A 333 -29.74 -9.24 -6.23
CA ARG A 333 -31.05 -8.75 -5.75
C ARG A 333 -32.12 -8.66 -6.82
N LEU A 334 -31.75 -8.69 -8.10
CA LEU A 334 -32.71 -8.60 -9.19
C LEU A 334 -33.60 -9.84 -9.23
N VAL A 335 -34.90 -9.62 -9.46
CA VAL A 335 -35.89 -10.71 -9.61
C VAL A 335 -35.52 -11.59 -10.79
N THR A 336 -35.72 -12.88 -10.66
CA THR A 336 -35.51 -13.84 -11.74
C THR A 336 -36.82 -14.55 -12.10
N THR A 337 -37.05 -14.75 -13.38
CA THR A 337 -38.16 -15.59 -13.88
C THR A 337 -37.78 -17.08 -13.96
N ARG A 338 -36.57 -17.44 -13.50
CA ARG A 338 -36.14 -18.84 -13.39
C ARG A 338 -36.95 -19.56 -12.31
N GLY A 339 -37.46 -20.71 -12.62
CA GLY A 339 -38.33 -21.48 -11.71
C GLY A 339 -39.79 -21.04 -11.69
N LEU A 340 -40.18 -20.03 -12.51
CA LEU A 340 -41.57 -19.64 -12.70
C LEU A 340 -42.18 -20.32 -13.92
N SER A 341 -43.45 -20.76 -13.82
CA SER A 341 -44.27 -21.14 -14.98
C SER A 341 -44.57 -19.93 -15.85
N SER A 342 -45.10 -20.15 -17.06
CA SER A 342 -45.52 -19.04 -17.94
C SER A 342 -46.58 -18.15 -17.28
N LEU A 343 -47.52 -18.73 -16.57
CA LEU A 343 -48.55 -18.04 -15.82
C LEU A 343 -47.98 -17.17 -14.70
N GLN A 344 -47.03 -17.75 -13.92
CA GLN A 344 -46.33 -17.01 -12.86
C GLN A 344 -45.44 -15.89 -13.41
N CYS A 345 -44.81 -16.10 -14.59
CA CYS A 345 -44.01 -15.07 -15.25
C CYS A 345 -44.90 -13.92 -15.75
N ALA A 346 -46.09 -14.20 -16.30
CA ALA A 346 -47.08 -13.17 -16.66
C ALA A 346 -47.57 -12.41 -15.42
N ASN A 347 -47.81 -13.09 -14.31
CA ASN A 347 -48.17 -12.43 -13.05
C ASN A 347 -47.05 -11.52 -12.54
N ALA A 348 -45.78 -11.98 -12.61
CA ALA A 348 -44.64 -11.18 -12.23
C ALA A 348 -44.51 -9.89 -13.06
N LEU A 349 -44.82 -9.94 -14.37
CA LEU A 349 -44.89 -8.75 -15.21
C LEU A 349 -45.82 -7.69 -14.60
N TYR A 350 -47.06 -8.08 -14.27
CA TYR A 350 -48.04 -7.14 -13.73
C TYR A 350 -47.71 -6.69 -12.32
N THR A 351 -47.11 -7.54 -11.50
CA THR A 351 -46.55 -7.14 -10.18
C THR A 351 -45.49 -6.05 -10.31
N MET A 352 -44.58 -6.14 -11.27
CA MET A 352 -43.56 -5.12 -11.48
C MET A 352 -44.17 -3.81 -12.03
N ILE A 353 -45.21 -3.88 -12.88
CA ILE A 353 -45.94 -2.69 -13.33
C ILE A 353 -46.68 -2.04 -12.15
N HIS A 354 -47.35 -2.83 -11.33
CA HIS A 354 -48.06 -2.40 -10.13
C HIS A 354 -47.14 -1.66 -9.15
N ARG A 355 -45.95 -2.18 -8.92
CA ARG A 355 -44.93 -1.59 -8.02
C ARG A 355 -44.08 -0.50 -8.70
N MET A 356 -44.28 -0.20 -9.98
CA MET A 356 -43.43 0.70 -10.77
C MET A 356 -41.94 0.27 -10.77
N ASP A 357 -41.67 -1.02 -10.65
CA ASP A 357 -40.32 -1.56 -10.49
C ASP A 357 -39.65 -1.78 -11.86
N ALA A 358 -39.17 -0.70 -12.47
CA ALA A 358 -38.53 -0.73 -13.77
C ALA A 358 -37.25 -1.59 -13.83
N PRO A 359 -36.35 -1.62 -12.82
CA PRO A 359 -35.20 -2.52 -12.80
C PRO A 359 -35.57 -3.99 -12.90
N ASN A 360 -36.51 -4.45 -12.08
CA ASN A 360 -36.98 -5.85 -12.09
C ASN A 360 -37.85 -6.14 -13.31
N LEU A 361 -38.64 -5.18 -13.80
CA LEU A 361 -39.38 -5.33 -15.04
C LEU A 361 -38.45 -5.64 -16.22
N LYS A 362 -37.31 -4.98 -16.33
CA LYS A 362 -36.29 -5.25 -17.35
C LYS A 362 -35.80 -6.69 -17.34
N GLU A 363 -35.82 -7.34 -16.16
CA GLU A 363 -35.40 -8.74 -16.03
C GLU A 363 -36.48 -9.72 -16.49
N ILE A 364 -37.73 -9.31 -16.55
CA ILE A 364 -38.88 -10.14 -16.95
C ILE A 364 -39.12 -10.06 -18.46
N ILE A 365 -38.95 -8.89 -19.03
CA ILE A 365 -39.20 -8.61 -20.47
C ILE A 365 -37.98 -8.87 -21.35
N SER A 366 -38.20 -9.08 -22.66
CA SER A 366 -37.17 -9.26 -23.66
C SER A 366 -37.64 -8.86 -25.06
N GLY A 367 -36.79 -8.20 -25.85
CA GLY A 367 -37.08 -7.84 -27.22
C GLY A 367 -37.45 -6.36 -27.43
N LYS A 368 -37.73 -6.00 -28.70
CA LYS A 368 -38.03 -4.63 -29.09
C LYS A 368 -39.46 -4.20 -28.77
N GLU A 369 -40.39 -5.16 -28.83
CA GLU A 369 -41.82 -4.91 -28.68
C GLU A 369 -42.25 -4.58 -27.23
N THR A 370 -41.40 -4.87 -26.25
CA THR A 370 -41.62 -4.55 -24.83
C THR A 370 -40.93 -3.26 -24.38
N LYS A 371 -40.22 -2.56 -25.26
CA LYS A 371 -39.48 -1.32 -24.91
C LYS A 371 -40.38 -0.18 -24.47
N ASP A 372 -41.51 0.00 -25.16
CA ASP A 372 -42.45 1.09 -24.85
C ASP A 372 -43.07 0.88 -23.47
N LEU A 373 -43.36 -0.37 -23.10
CA LEU A 373 -43.81 -0.71 -21.76
C LEU A 373 -42.76 -0.35 -20.70
N LEU A 374 -41.48 -0.70 -20.95
CA LEU A 374 -40.40 -0.35 -20.02
C LEU A 374 -40.26 1.17 -19.86
N VAL A 375 -40.34 1.92 -20.95
CA VAL A 375 -40.26 3.40 -20.92
C VAL A 375 -41.46 3.96 -20.11
N LYS A 376 -42.68 3.44 -20.35
CA LYS A 376 -43.89 3.86 -19.63
C LYS A 376 -43.74 3.63 -18.12
N VAL A 377 -43.30 2.43 -17.69
CA VAL A 377 -43.11 2.10 -16.26
C VAL A 377 -41.97 2.90 -15.65
N SER A 378 -40.87 3.08 -16.39
CA SER A 378 -39.75 3.92 -15.93
C SER A 378 -40.17 5.37 -15.69
N SER A 379 -41.03 5.93 -16.53
CA SER A 379 -41.53 7.29 -16.32
C SER A 379 -42.41 7.42 -15.05
N TYR A 380 -43.18 6.39 -14.76
CA TYR A 380 -43.97 6.36 -13.50
C TYR A 380 -43.06 6.26 -12.27
N PHE A 381 -42.02 5.41 -12.34
CA PHE A 381 -41.02 5.26 -11.28
C PHE A 381 -40.31 6.59 -10.99
N VAL A 382 -39.83 7.27 -12.03
CA VAL A 382 -39.13 8.57 -11.87
C VAL A 382 -40.08 9.61 -11.26
N GLY A 383 -41.32 9.71 -11.76
CA GLY A 383 -42.31 10.65 -11.24
C GLY A 383 -42.68 10.39 -9.79
N ALA A 384 -42.78 9.11 -9.36
CA ALA A 384 -43.03 8.74 -7.97
C ALA A 384 -41.83 9.10 -7.08
N ARG A 385 -40.59 8.86 -7.52
CA ARG A 385 -39.39 9.22 -6.78
C ARG A 385 -39.23 10.72 -6.60
N GLN A 386 -39.45 11.50 -7.65
CA GLN A 386 -39.40 12.96 -7.56
C GLN A 386 -40.40 13.52 -6.52
N ARG A 387 -41.57 12.94 -6.44
CA ARG A 387 -42.56 13.35 -5.41
C ARG A 387 -42.12 13.05 -3.98
N LEU A 388 -41.51 11.88 -3.73
CA LEU A 388 -40.96 11.53 -2.43
C LEU A 388 -39.83 12.47 -1.99
N GLU A 389 -39.02 12.96 -2.92
CA GLU A 389 -37.96 13.91 -2.61
C GLU A 389 -38.48 15.30 -2.24
N ILE A 390 -39.63 15.70 -2.81
CA ILE A 390 -40.27 16.99 -2.49
C ILE A 390 -40.99 16.94 -1.12
N SER A 391 -41.64 15.83 -0.81
CA SER A 391 -42.27 15.60 0.49
C SER A 391 -42.33 14.11 0.80
N PRO A 392 -41.73 13.66 1.92
CA PRO A 392 -41.75 12.25 2.34
C PRO A 392 -43.17 11.70 2.49
N ASP A 393 -44.16 12.55 2.83
CA ASP A 393 -45.56 12.18 3.00
C ASP A 393 -46.35 12.08 1.67
N ASN A 394 -45.69 12.42 0.54
CA ASN A 394 -46.29 12.45 -0.81
C ASN A 394 -45.93 11.20 -1.63
N GLY A 395 -45.78 10.07 -1.00
CA GLY A 395 -45.49 8.77 -1.63
C GLY A 395 -46.59 8.33 -2.59
N THR A 396 -46.39 7.16 -3.17
CA THR A 396 -47.38 6.46 -4.01
C THR A 396 -47.75 5.15 -3.33
N LEU A 397 -49.02 4.92 -3.13
CA LEU A 397 -49.56 3.69 -2.54
C LEU A 397 -50.32 2.90 -3.61
N SER A 398 -50.27 1.57 -3.51
CA SER A 398 -51.17 0.72 -4.29
C SER A 398 -52.63 0.95 -3.91
N PRO A 399 -53.58 0.72 -4.79
CA PRO A 399 -54.98 0.98 -4.51
C PRO A 399 -55.47 0.26 -3.24
N ALA A 400 -55.12 -1.01 -3.06
CA ALA A 400 -55.52 -1.75 -1.88
C ALA A 400 -54.91 -1.18 -0.59
N ARG A 401 -53.62 -0.83 -0.61
CA ARG A 401 -52.94 -0.23 0.53
C ARG A 401 -53.47 1.16 0.87
N TRP A 402 -53.89 1.93 -0.12
CA TRP A 402 -54.43 3.28 0.09
C TRP A 402 -55.60 3.25 1.02
N PHE A 403 -56.51 2.27 0.93
CA PHE A 403 -57.67 2.11 1.81
C PHE A 403 -57.31 1.74 3.23
N PHE A 404 -56.20 1.07 3.50
CA PHE A 404 -55.71 0.76 4.85
C PHE A 404 -55.26 2.01 5.62
N TYR A 405 -54.67 3.00 4.92
CA TYR A 405 -54.17 4.23 5.55
C TYR A 405 -55.27 5.29 5.78
N LYS A 406 -56.47 5.06 5.28
CA LYS A 406 -57.67 5.87 5.54
C LYS A 406 -57.45 7.37 5.28
N ARG A 407 -57.80 8.23 6.27
CA ARG A 407 -57.71 9.68 6.19
C ARG A 407 -56.29 10.24 6.37
N GLU A 408 -55.35 9.45 6.84
CA GLU A 408 -54.03 9.93 7.27
C GLU A 408 -53.04 10.11 6.09
N SER A 409 -53.28 9.42 4.96
CA SER A 409 -52.35 9.44 3.85
C SER A 409 -52.61 10.56 2.84
N LYS A 410 -51.59 11.37 2.57
CA LYS A 410 -51.54 12.31 1.44
C LYS A 410 -50.95 11.65 0.16
N SER A 411 -50.69 10.36 0.24
CA SER A 411 -50.06 9.60 -0.86
C SER A 411 -51.03 9.45 -2.03
N TRP A 412 -50.45 9.46 -3.22
CA TRP A 412 -51.17 9.25 -4.46
C TRP A 412 -51.42 7.78 -4.73
N MET A 413 -52.60 7.48 -5.31
CA MET A 413 -52.94 6.11 -5.68
C MET A 413 -52.33 5.74 -7.06
N PHE A 414 -51.61 4.64 -7.10
CA PHE A 414 -51.13 4.03 -8.35
C PHE A 414 -51.05 2.52 -8.19
N GLY A 415 -51.54 1.79 -9.18
CA GLY A 415 -51.38 0.34 -9.25
C GLY A 415 -52.47 -0.36 -10.03
N ILE A 416 -52.36 -1.67 -10.04
CA ILE A 416 -53.31 -2.56 -10.72
C ILE A 416 -54.28 -3.13 -9.72
N THR A 417 -55.55 -3.25 -10.11
CA THR A 417 -56.62 -3.95 -9.36
C THR A 417 -57.29 -4.96 -10.25
N ASN A 418 -57.92 -5.94 -9.62
CA ASN A 418 -58.76 -6.97 -10.25
C ASN A 418 -58.04 -7.74 -11.37
N LEU A 419 -56.73 -8.07 -11.17
CA LEU A 419 -55.94 -8.81 -12.14
C LEU A 419 -56.49 -10.22 -12.34
N ARG A 420 -56.79 -10.57 -13.60
CA ARG A 420 -57.12 -11.92 -14.03
C ARG A 420 -56.22 -12.31 -15.19
N ILE A 421 -55.63 -13.50 -15.12
CA ILE A 421 -54.87 -14.08 -16.22
C ILE A 421 -55.55 -15.42 -16.59
N ASP A 422 -55.87 -15.58 -17.87
CA ASP A 422 -56.65 -16.70 -18.41
C ASP A 422 -57.98 -16.94 -17.64
N GLY A 423 -58.56 -15.85 -17.11
CA GLY A 423 -59.82 -15.89 -16.34
C GLY A 423 -59.63 -16.13 -14.83
N GLU A 424 -58.44 -16.55 -14.40
CA GLU A 424 -58.12 -16.74 -12.99
C GLU A 424 -57.73 -15.41 -12.32
N SER A 425 -58.30 -15.11 -11.15
CA SER A 425 -57.87 -13.99 -10.34
C SER A 425 -56.56 -14.34 -9.63
N LEU A 426 -55.51 -13.51 -9.80
CA LEU A 426 -54.19 -13.75 -9.24
C LEU A 426 -53.75 -12.64 -8.29
N ALA A 427 -53.03 -12.99 -7.24
CA ALA A 427 -52.44 -12.04 -6.30
C ALA A 427 -51.42 -11.15 -7.02
N ILE A 428 -51.57 -9.83 -6.85
CA ILE A 428 -50.73 -8.80 -7.45
C ILE A 428 -49.60 -8.36 -6.51
N GLU A 429 -49.82 -8.39 -5.20
CA GLU A 429 -48.79 -8.06 -4.20
C GLU A 429 -48.07 -9.34 -3.78
N ARG A 430 -47.04 -9.74 -4.59
CA ARG A 430 -46.34 -10.99 -4.39
C ARG A 430 -44.83 -10.79 -4.50
N ASP A 431 -44.06 -11.50 -3.67
CA ASP A 431 -42.62 -11.55 -3.78
C ASP A 431 -42.16 -12.68 -4.67
N TYR A 432 -41.12 -12.39 -5.43
CA TYR A 432 -40.49 -13.31 -6.35
C TYR A 432 -39.04 -13.56 -5.94
N LYS A 433 -38.54 -14.75 -6.25
CA LYS A 433 -37.15 -15.11 -6.02
C LYS A 433 -36.22 -14.21 -6.81
N THR A 434 -35.07 -13.94 -6.22
CA THR A 434 -34.02 -13.16 -6.82
C THR A 434 -33.00 -14.07 -7.54
N ARG A 435 -32.10 -13.49 -8.31
CA ARG A 435 -30.99 -14.24 -8.92
C ARG A 435 -30.08 -14.89 -7.86
N GLY A 436 -29.95 -14.28 -6.70
CA GLY A 436 -29.19 -14.80 -5.56
C GLY A 436 -29.73 -16.12 -5.02
N ASP A 437 -31.05 -16.34 -5.11
CA ASP A 437 -31.69 -17.57 -4.67
C ASP A 437 -31.45 -18.76 -5.61
N ASN A 438 -31.00 -18.48 -6.84
CA ASN A 438 -30.68 -19.46 -7.88
C ASN A 438 -31.72 -20.60 -8.00
N PRO A 439 -33.00 -20.31 -8.20
CA PRO A 439 -34.04 -21.34 -8.24
C PRO A 439 -33.80 -22.30 -9.43
N PRO A 440 -34.18 -23.60 -9.30
CA PRO A 440 -34.08 -24.53 -10.41
C PRO A 440 -34.99 -24.10 -11.58
N PRO A 441 -34.60 -24.30 -12.84
CA PRO A 441 -35.44 -23.97 -13.97
C PRO A 441 -36.66 -24.94 -14.01
N VAL A 442 -37.78 -24.45 -14.52
CA VAL A 442 -38.93 -25.28 -14.86
C VAL A 442 -38.55 -26.18 -16.04
N GLN A 443 -38.87 -27.44 -15.98
CA GLN A 443 -38.53 -28.41 -17.04
C GLN A 443 -39.72 -28.68 -17.96
N GLU A 444 -40.92 -28.52 -17.46
CA GLU A 444 -42.16 -28.86 -18.18
C GLU A 444 -43.21 -27.75 -17.99
N GLU A 445 -44.01 -27.52 -18.97
CA GLU A 445 -45.19 -26.67 -18.93
C GLU A 445 -46.38 -27.45 -19.47
N ASP A 446 -47.49 -27.49 -18.72
CA ASP A 446 -48.71 -28.28 -19.05
C ASP A 446 -48.41 -29.77 -19.38
N GLY A 447 -47.42 -30.38 -18.65
CA GLY A 447 -47.01 -31.77 -18.84
C GLY A 447 -46.16 -32.03 -20.09
N LYS A 448 -45.65 -30.99 -20.74
CA LYS A 448 -44.78 -31.10 -21.93
C LYS A 448 -43.39 -30.56 -21.61
N PRO A 449 -42.31 -31.24 -22.02
CA PRO A 449 -40.95 -30.72 -21.85
C PRO A 449 -40.74 -29.47 -22.67
N LEU A 450 -40.06 -28.47 -22.06
CA LEU A 450 -39.80 -27.19 -22.65
C LEU A 450 -38.56 -27.20 -23.55
N SER A 451 -38.71 -26.66 -24.76
CA SER A 451 -37.62 -26.45 -25.70
C SER A 451 -37.32 -24.96 -25.89
N LYS A 452 -36.04 -24.59 -26.08
CA LYS A 452 -35.68 -23.21 -26.31
C LYS A 452 -36.39 -22.61 -27.52
N GLY A 453 -37.10 -21.51 -27.32
CA GLY A 453 -37.88 -20.87 -28.35
C GLY A 453 -39.38 -21.14 -28.27
N ASP A 454 -39.82 -22.07 -27.42
CA ASP A 454 -41.24 -22.32 -27.21
C ASP A 454 -41.96 -21.05 -26.75
N GLU A 455 -43.14 -20.83 -27.32
CA GLU A 455 -43.97 -19.66 -27.02
C GLU A 455 -45.30 -20.06 -26.44
N VAL A 456 -45.74 -19.31 -25.45
CA VAL A 456 -47.05 -19.42 -24.82
C VAL A 456 -47.69 -18.03 -24.79
N THR A 457 -48.98 -17.99 -25.08
CA THR A 457 -49.76 -16.74 -25.03
C THR A 457 -50.77 -16.84 -23.88
N ARG A 458 -50.80 -15.77 -23.06
CA ARG A 458 -51.73 -15.62 -21.93
C ARG A 458 -52.62 -14.41 -22.14
N SER A 459 -53.89 -14.49 -21.78
CA SER A 459 -54.80 -13.35 -21.78
C SER A 459 -54.83 -12.73 -20.39
N ALA A 460 -54.73 -11.39 -20.29
CA ALA A 460 -54.83 -10.70 -19.02
C ALA A 460 -55.84 -9.56 -19.08
N SER A 461 -56.60 -9.39 -18.00
CA SER A 461 -57.53 -8.27 -17.84
C SER A 461 -57.36 -7.65 -16.46
N TYR A 462 -57.36 -6.32 -16.38
CA TYR A 462 -57.12 -5.59 -15.13
C TYR A 462 -57.51 -4.13 -15.26
N CYS A 463 -57.61 -3.41 -14.13
CA CYS A 463 -57.69 -1.99 -14.08
C CYS A 463 -56.37 -1.39 -13.61
N LEU A 464 -55.78 -0.45 -14.36
CA LEU A 464 -54.63 0.34 -13.96
C LEU A 464 -55.11 1.71 -13.50
N ILE A 465 -54.91 2.00 -12.23
CA ILE A 465 -55.31 3.25 -11.59
C ILE A 465 -54.12 4.15 -11.44
N ARG A 466 -54.25 5.40 -11.85
CA ARG A 466 -53.22 6.42 -11.74
C ARG A 466 -53.84 7.73 -11.30
N GLN A 467 -53.45 8.21 -10.13
CA GLN A 467 -53.81 9.54 -9.67
C GLN A 467 -52.89 10.59 -10.28
N ALA A 468 -53.44 11.64 -10.85
CA ALA A 468 -52.71 12.80 -11.30
C ALA A 468 -53.57 14.06 -11.10
N GLU A 469 -53.00 15.13 -10.61
CA GLU A 469 -53.69 16.35 -10.22
C GLU A 469 -54.81 16.08 -9.22
N ARG A 470 -56.04 16.36 -9.60
CA ARG A 470 -57.26 16.08 -8.80
C ARG A 470 -58.15 15.04 -9.47
N ARG A 471 -57.56 14.05 -10.17
CA ARG A 471 -58.31 13.02 -10.89
C ARG A 471 -57.65 11.65 -10.74
N PHE A 472 -58.47 10.61 -10.71
CA PHE A 472 -58.11 9.25 -10.99
C PHE A 472 -58.31 8.97 -12.48
N TYR A 473 -57.27 8.48 -13.14
CA TYR A 473 -57.30 7.92 -14.49
C TYR A 473 -57.34 6.43 -14.34
N ILE A 474 -58.43 5.81 -14.77
CA ILE A 474 -58.68 4.37 -14.69
C ILE A 474 -58.57 3.82 -16.09
N GLU A 475 -57.58 3.01 -16.35
CA GLU A 475 -57.41 2.33 -17.63
C GLU A 475 -57.86 0.88 -17.46
N ARG A 476 -59.04 0.49 -18.02
CA ARG A 476 -59.45 -0.91 -18.14
C ARG A 476 -58.73 -1.53 -19.31
N ILE A 477 -57.87 -2.50 -19.02
CA ILE A 477 -56.91 -3.04 -20.01
C ILE A 477 -57.22 -4.54 -20.17
N SER A 478 -57.17 -4.96 -21.45
CA SER A 478 -57.21 -6.35 -21.85
C SER A 478 -55.98 -6.62 -22.72
N ASP A 479 -55.00 -7.35 -22.18
CA ASP A 479 -53.75 -7.65 -22.83
C ASP A 479 -53.65 -9.09 -23.29
N THR A 480 -52.92 -9.29 -24.36
CA THR A 480 -52.40 -10.58 -24.81
C THR A 480 -50.89 -10.58 -24.61
N VAL A 481 -50.39 -11.41 -23.70
CA VAL A 481 -48.99 -11.49 -23.32
C VAL A 481 -48.36 -12.74 -23.95
N THR A 482 -47.37 -12.53 -24.81
CA THR A 482 -46.60 -13.64 -25.41
C THR A 482 -45.30 -13.82 -24.61
N LEU A 483 -45.10 -15.03 -24.12
CA LEU A 483 -43.91 -15.44 -23.38
C LEU A 483 -43.12 -16.44 -24.23
N ARG A 484 -41.79 -16.33 -24.18
CA ARG A 484 -40.87 -17.23 -24.89
C ARG A 484 -39.90 -17.86 -23.90
N TRP A 485 -39.74 -19.18 -24.02
CA TRP A 485 -38.77 -19.94 -23.24
C TRP A 485 -37.35 -19.71 -23.75
N SER A 486 -36.47 -19.19 -22.91
CA SER A 486 -35.07 -18.88 -23.26
C SER A 486 -34.13 -20.09 -23.18
N GLY A 487 -34.63 -21.28 -22.78
CA GLY A 487 -33.84 -22.46 -22.40
C GLY A 487 -33.51 -22.53 -20.91
N LYS A 488 -33.77 -21.47 -20.15
CA LYS A 488 -33.52 -21.44 -18.69
C LYS A 488 -34.69 -20.81 -17.91
N GLN A 489 -35.46 -19.95 -18.56
CA GLN A 489 -36.53 -19.19 -17.92
C GLN A 489 -37.46 -18.58 -18.98
N TRP A 490 -38.69 -18.37 -18.59
CA TRP A 490 -39.66 -17.60 -19.39
C TRP A 490 -39.29 -16.14 -19.44
N LYS A 491 -39.54 -15.49 -20.59
CA LYS A 491 -39.40 -14.04 -20.82
C LYS A 491 -40.60 -13.54 -21.59
N VAL A 492 -41.16 -12.41 -21.17
CA VAL A 492 -42.20 -11.73 -21.94
C VAL A 492 -41.56 -11.05 -23.14
N VAL A 493 -42.00 -11.42 -24.34
CA VAL A 493 -41.47 -10.90 -25.61
C VAL A 493 -42.41 -9.92 -26.30
N ARG A 494 -43.72 -9.98 -26.00
CA ARG A 494 -44.73 -9.13 -26.58
C ARG A 494 -45.86 -8.91 -25.58
N VAL A 495 -46.42 -7.68 -25.55
CA VAL A 495 -47.63 -7.32 -24.86
C VAL A 495 -48.44 -6.46 -25.78
N GLU A 496 -49.61 -6.96 -26.18
CA GLU A 496 -50.56 -6.27 -27.08
C GLU A 496 -51.86 -6.13 -26.32
N GLY A 497 -52.38 -4.90 -26.19
CA GLY A 497 -53.58 -4.68 -25.38
C GLY A 497 -54.46 -3.59 -25.95
N ARG A 498 -55.71 -3.60 -25.47
CA ARG A 498 -56.67 -2.54 -25.69
C ARG A 498 -56.99 -1.92 -24.35
N ALA A 499 -56.97 -0.58 -24.28
CA ALA A 499 -57.31 0.16 -23.07
C ALA A 499 -58.51 1.05 -23.33
N ARG A 500 -59.41 1.08 -22.32
CA ARG A 500 -60.49 2.06 -22.24
C ARG A 500 -60.28 2.91 -21.01
N THR A 501 -60.13 4.22 -21.19
CA THR A 501 -59.82 5.15 -20.10
C THR A 501 -61.11 5.81 -19.59
N GLU A 502 -61.24 5.85 -18.30
CA GLU A 502 -62.29 6.60 -17.57
C GLU A 502 -61.58 7.56 -16.61
N THR A 503 -62.26 8.66 -16.24
CA THR A 503 -61.71 9.66 -15.32
C THR A 503 -62.70 9.98 -14.24
N VAL A 504 -62.25 9.89 -12.97
CA VAL A 504 -63.05 10.22 -11.79
C VAL A 504 -62.34 11.35 -11.05
N LYS A 505 -63.09 12.34 -10.56
CA LYS A 505 -62.52 13.37 -9.69
C LYS A 505 -62.11 12.77 -8.34
N SER A 506 -60.85 12.98 -7.94
CA SER A 506 -60.34 12.39 -6.71
C SER A 506 -60.94 12.99 -5.45
N ASP A 507 -61.21 14.30 -5.48
CA ASP A 507 -61.75 15.01 -4.33
C ASP A 507 -63.19 14.52 -4.00
N ASP A 508 -64.04 14.45 -5.03
CA ASP A 508 -65.42 13.95 -4.90
C ASP A 508 -65.46 12.48 -4.41
N PHE A 509 -64.55 11.65 -4.93
CA PHE A 509 -64.42 10.26 -4.53
C PHE A 509 -63.93 10.09 -3.08
N ILE A 510 -62.92 10.87 -2.67
CA ILE A 510 -62.38 10.84 -1.30
C ILE A 510 -63.41 11.34 -0.30
N GLU A 511 -64.14 12.39 -0.65
CA GLU A 511 -65.23 12.93 0.19
C GLU A 511 -66.35 11.89 0.36
N GLU A 512 -66.80 11.24 -0.71
CA GLU A 512 -67.78 10.14 -0.68
C GLU A 512 -67.30 8.99 0.22
N PHE A 513 -66.02 8.56 0.08
CA PHE A 513 -65.45 7.50 0.90
C PHE A 513 -65.44 7.87 2.40
N HIS A 514 -65.05 9.10 2.72
CA HIS A 514 -65.04 9.57 4.11
C HIS A 514 -66.46 9.71 4.69
N SER A 515 -67.42 10.17 3.91
CA SER A 515 -68.82 10.24 4.32
C SER A 515 -69.39 8.86 4.67
N LEU A 516 -69.12 7.87 3.77
CA LEU A 516 -69.54 6.49 4.02
C LEU A 516 -68.83 5.84 5.23
N MET A 517 -67.58 6.19 5.49
CA MET A 517 -66.90 5.75 6.72
C MET A 517 -67.51 6.35 7.97
N ASP A 518 -67.93 7.62 7.95
CA ASP A 518 -68.56 8.30 9.07
C ASP A 518 -69.93 7.74 9.32
N GLU A 519 -70.72 7.44 8.28
CA GLU A 519 -72.05 6.78 8.38
C GLU A 519 -71.95 5.37 9.01
N ASN A 520 -70.81 4.65 8.71
CA ASN A 520 -70.55 3.31 9.23
C ASN A 520 -69.64 3.32 10.46
N ALA A 521 -69.48 4.44 11.18
CA ALA A 521 -68.53 4.59 12.28
C ALA A 521 -68.69 3.57 13.42
N ALA A 522 -69.89 3.00 13.59
CA ALA A 522 -70.20 1.95 14.57
C ALA A 522 -69.82 0.52 14.11
N ALA A 523 -69.51 0.33 12.86
CA ALA A 523 -69.08 -0.98 12.31
C ALA A 523 -67.69 -1.37 12.79
N PRO A 524 -67.38 -2.67 12.91
CA PRO A 524 -66.06 -3.15 13.27
C PRO A 524 -64.98 -2.65 12.32
N SER A 525 -65.28 -2.49 11.03
CA SER A 525 -64.38 -1.93 10.01
C SER A 525 -65.16 -0.93 9.12
N PRO A 526 -65.28 0.36 9.52
CA PRO A 526 -65.97 1.38 8.73
C PRO A 526 -65.45 1.51 7.30
N ALA A 527 -64.14 1.37 7.10
CA ALA A 527 -63.53 1.47 5.79
C ALA A 527 -63.91 0.30 4.85
N ARG A 528 -64.08 -0.90 5.40
CA ARG A 528 -64.53 -2.08 4.64
C ARG A 528 -65.96 -1.93 4.17
N GLU A 529 -66.83 -1.50 5.06
CA GLU A 529 -68.25 -1.25 4.74
C GLU A 529 -68.40 -0.13 3.68
N ALA A 530 -67.66 0.98 3.86
CA ALA A 530 -67.64 2.06 2.88
C ALA A 530 -67.13 1.56 1.50
N LEU A 531 -66.05 0.76 1.49
CA LEU A 531 -65.53 0.20 0.25
C LEU A 531 -66.52 -0.79 -0.41
N ALA A 532 -67.25 -1.60 0.37
CA ALA A 532 -68.27 -2.51 -0.16
C ALA A 532 -69.37 -1.76 -0.90
N VAL A 533 -69.88 -0.68 -0.31
CA VAL A 533 -70.87 0.20 -0.94
C VAL A 533 -70.33 0.85 -2.21
N MET A 534 -69.10 1.36 -2.15
CA MET A 534 -68.50 2.03 -3.31
C MET A 534 -68.22 1.08 -4.47
N ARG A 535 -67.95 -0.21 -4.23
CA ARG A 535 -67.73 -1.23 -5.28
C ARG A 535 -68.93 -1.43 -6.18
N GLU A 536 -70.16 -1.22 -5.68
CA GLU A 536 -71.35 -1.31 -6.52
C GLU A 536 -71.36 -0.21 -7.61
N ARG A 537 -70.73 0.93 -7.32
CA ARG A 537 -70.65 2.08 -8.23
C ARG A 537 -69.34 2.13 -9.03
N TYR A 538 -68.25 1.68 -8.43
CA TYR A 538 -66.89 1.75 -8.98
C TYR A 538 -66.31 0.34 -9.07
N ASP A 539 -66.51 -0.36 -10.20
CA ASP A 539 -66.07 -1.74 -10.45
C ASP A 539 -64.56 -1.90 -10.55
N TRP A 540 -63.81 -0.76 -10.64
CA TRP A 540 -62.35 -0.72 -10.68
C TRP A 540 -61.70 -0.77 -9.28
N LEU A 541 -62.47 -0.66 -8.23
CA LEU A 541 -61.94 -0.73 -6.87
C LEU A 541 -61.39 -2.13 -6.56
N PRO A 542 -60.35 -2.23 -5.68
CA PRO A 542 -59.77 -3.52 -5.33
C PRO A 542 -60.85 -4.46 -4.75
N ASP A 543 -60.88 -5.70 -5.25
CA ASP A 543 -61.76 -6.73 -4.74
C ASP A 543 -61.30 -7.24 -3.36
N GLU A 544 -62.04 -8.19 -2.77
CA GLU A 544 -61.70 -8.74 -1.46
C GLU A 544 -60.38 -9.52 -1.47
N ARG A 545 -60.01 -10.06 -2.62
CA ARG A 545 -58.75 -10.74 -2.77
C ARG A 545 -57.59 -9.78 -2.81
N ASP A 546 -57.67 -8.71 -3.64
CA ASP A 546 -56.67 -7.65 -3.67
C ASP A 546 -56.42 -7.07 -2.26
N MET A 547 -57.50 -6.86 -1.50
CA MET A 547 -57.42 -6.35 -0.13
C MET A 547 -56.76 -7.33 0.82
N ARG A 548 -57.07 -8.64 0.72
CA ARG A 548 -56.44 -9.68 1.52
C ARG A 548 -54.94 -9.81 1.20
N ASP A 549 -54.59 -9.88 -0.09
CA ASP A 549 -53.22 -10.00 -0.53
C ASP A 549 -52.37 -8.80 -0.06
N ALA A 550 -52.95 -7.59 -0.11
CA ALA A 550 -52.27 -6.40 0.40
C ALA A 550 -52.11 -6.41 1.94
N ALA A 551 -53.09 -6.93 2.67
CA ALA A 551 -53.02 -7.09 4.12
C ALA A 551 -51.93 -8.13 4.50
N GLU A 552 -51.90 -9.28 3.85
CA GLU A 552 -50.87 -10.32 4.07
C GLU A 552 -49.45 -9.78 3.77
N PHE A 553 -49.27 -9.01 2.70
CA PHE A 553 -48.00 -8.39 2.38
C PHE A 553 -47.54 -7.40 3.45
N LEU A 554 -48.43 -6.52 3.91
CA LEU A 554 -48.13 -5.54 4.97
C LEU A 554 -47.83 -6.20 6.32
N LEU A 555 -48.50 -7.31 6.63
CA LEU A 555 -48.20 -8.16 7.79
C LEU A 555 -46.77 -8.72 7.74
N GLY A 556 -46.33 -9.16 6.57
CA GLY A 556 -44.95 -9.66 6.34
C GLY A 556 -43.88 -8.57 6.45
N GLU A 557 -44.21 -7.32 6.08
CA GLU A 557 -43.27 -6.20 6.05
C GLU A 557 -43.12 -5.51 7.42
N TYR A 558 -44.20 -5.31 8.18
CA TYR A 558 -44.21 -4.50 9.41
C TYR A 558 -44.31 -5.29 10.73
N GLY A 559 -44.53 -6.59 10.67
CA GLY A 559 -44.63 -7.44 11.88
C GLY A 559 -45.95 -7.27 12.65
N SER A 560 -46.10 -7.99 13.76
CA SER A 560 -47.37 -8.23 14.41
C SER A 560 -48.07 -7.03 15.08
N VAL A 561 -47.38 -5.96 15.44
CA VAL A 561 -47.94 -4.84 16.23
C VAL A 561 -48.73 -3.82 15.39
N GLU A 562 -48.33 -3.56 14.17
CA GLU A 562 -49.13 -2.74 13.22
C GLU A 562 -50.14 -3.58 12.44
N ALA A 563 -50.02 -4.86 12.46
CA ALA A 563 -50.82 -5.83 11.74
C ALA A 563 -52.28 -5.92 12.22
N GLU A 564 -52.54 -5.65 13.49
CA GLU A 564 -53.92 -5.59 14.01
C GLU A 564 -54.77 -4.51 13.30
N ARG A 565 -54.16 -3.41 12.84
CA ARG A 565 -54.84 -2.40 12.02
C ARG A 565 -55.32 -2.93 10.67
N PHE A 566 -54.64 -3.91 10.11
CA PHE A 566 -54.95 -4.50 8.80
C PHE A 566 -55.84 -5.72 8.90
N LEU A 567 -55.82 -6.45 10.02
CA LEU A 567 -56.70 -7.60 10.27
C LEU A 567 -58.18 -7.20 10.52
N LEU A 568 -58.42 -5.95 10.91
CA LEU A 568 -59.76 -5.40 11.10
C LEU A 568 -60.41 -4.88 9.82
N PHE A 569 -59.75 -5.09 8.67
CA PHE A 569 -60.29 -4.69 7.37
C PHE A 569 -61.17 -5.77 6.76
#